data_25ffa0b9b854dd6d4ff8baafa05dce55
#
_entry.id   25ffa0b9b854dd6d4ff8baafa05dce55
#
_cell.length_a   1.000
_cell.length_b   1.000
_cell.length_c   1.000
_cell.angle_alpha   90.00
_cell.angle_beta   90.00
_cell.angle_gamma   90.00
#
_symmetry.space_group_name_H-M   'P 1'
#
loop_
_entity.id
_entity.type
_entity.pdbx_description
1 polymer ?
#
loop_
_entity_poly.entity_id
_entity_poly.type
_entity_poly.pdbx_seq_one_letter_code
_entity_poly.pdbx_strand_id
1 'polypeptide(L)'
;MVDTEIPRWLAALDEEKPYIEVLDGEKLPGVSPYHEHGQIAVRLGARLDDWAADSGAVGAEVRFYFLHANGRWSSLLPDVGYTSYERVPKHHIDEWQRPRVAPDIAIEILSPSDRPGRTQRKVDTYLEFGAKVVLVLHPVKRRVRVHRPNEPVEERDARGAWELRPFDGLVLDWEKIYRGVSG
;
A
#
# COMPACT_ATOMS: atom_id res chain seq x y z
N MET A 1 20.19 -19.68 -12.69
CA MET A 1 20.38 -18.35 -12.05
C MET A 1 19.15 -17.55 -12.44
N VAL A 2 18.30 -17.16 -11.48
CA VAL A 2 17.12 -16.33 -11.78
C VAL A 2 17.63 -14.91 -12.01
N ASP A 3 17.24 -14.30 -13.16
CA ASP A 3 17.56 -12.92 -13.44
C ASP A 3 16.80 -12.03 -12.44
N THR A 4 17.53 -11.33 -11.59
CA THR A 4 16.99 -10.47 -10.53
C THR A 4 16.80 -9.03 -10.99
N GLU A 5 17.17 -8.70 -12.23
CA GLU A 5 16.91 -7.37 -12.77
C GLU A 5 15.43 -7.18 -13.11
N ILE A 6 14.92 -5.97 -12.90
CA ILE A 6 13.54 -5.63 -13.28
C ILE A 6 13.44 -5.70 -14.80
N PRO A 7 12.55 -6.56 -15.35
CA PRO A 7 12.40 -6.68 -16.80
C PRO A 7 12.01 -5.35 -17.45
N ARG A 8 12.53 -5.06 -18.63
CA ARG A 8 12.26 -3.81 -19.38
C ARG A 8 10.77 -3.57 -19.58
N TRP A 9 10.00 -4.62 -19.90
CA TRP A 9 8.55 -4.51 -20.08
C TRP A 9 7.82 -4.08 -18.81
N LEU A 10 8.34 -4.46 -17.63
CA LEU A 10 7.76 -4.12 -16.33
C LEU A 10 8.15 -2.67 -15.96
N ALA A 11 9.39 -2.30 -16.20
CA ALA A 11 9.86 -0.92 -15.97
C ALA A 11 9.14 0.10 -16.89
N ALA A 12 8.76 -0.30 -18.11
CA ALA A 12 8.01 0.56 -19.02
C ALA A 12 6.61 0.95 -18.51
N LEU A 13 6.03 0.18 -17.59
CA LEU A 13 4.74 0.52 -16.98
C LEU A 13 4.76 1.76 -16.07
N ASP A 14 5.94 2.25 -15.72
CA ASP A 14 6.09 3.49 -14.94
C ASP A 14 5.61 4.72 -15.70
N GLU A 15 5.65 4.67 -17.03
CA GLU A 15 5.26 5.76 -17.93
C GLU A 15 3.82 5.61 -18.46
N GLU A 16 3.18 4.43 -18.28
CA GLU A 16 1.83 4.17 -18.77
C GLU A 16 0.75 4.69 -17.80
N LYS A 17 -0.26 5.40 -18.33
CA LYS A 17 -1.44 5.82 -17.56
C LYS A 17 -2.72 5.35 -18.23
N PRO A 18 -3.76 4.89 -17.49
CA PRO A 18 -3.75 4.69 -16.03
C PRO A 18 -2.72 3.63 -15.61
N TYR A 19 -2.16 3.77 -14.42
CA TYR A 19 -1.14 2.86 -13.94
C TYR A 19 -1.64 1.41 -13.88
N ILE A 20 -0.91 0.53 -14.55
CA ILE A 20 -1.20 -0.91 -14.57
C ILE A 20 -0.37 -1.58 -13.47
N GLU A 21 -1.02 -2.35 -12.62
CA GLU A 21 -0.36 -3.24 -11.69
C GLU A 21 -0.09 -4.61 -12.33
N VAL A 22 0.87 -5.32 -11.80
CA VAL A 22 1.14 -6.72 -12.14
C VAL A 22 1.11 -7.56 -10.87
N LEU A 23 0.42 -8.67 -10.89
CA LEU A 23 0.29 -9.56 -9.74
C LEU A 23 0.59 -10.99 -10.17
N ASP A 24 1.76 -11.52 -9.74
CA ASP A 24 2.26 -12.85 -10.12
C ASP A 24 2.30 -13.05 -11.64
N GLY A 25 2.80 -12.02 -12.37
CA GLY A 25 2.90 -12.02 -13.83
C GLY A 25 1.59 -11.64 -14.57
N GLU A 26 0.46 -11.49 -13.89
CA GLU A 26 -0.81 -11.09 -14.47
C GLU A 26 -0.99 -9.57 -14.44
N LYS A 27 -1.21 -8.92 -15.59
CA LYS A 27 -1.54 -7.50 -15.67
C LYS A 27 -2.95 -7.25 -15.11
N LEU A 28 -3.05 -6.33 -14.18
CA LEU A 28 -4.30 -5.87 -13.61
C LEU A 28 -4.69 -4.53 -14.24
N PRO A 29 -5.90 -4.40 -14.80
CA PRO A 29 -6.33 -3.12 -15.36
C PRO A 29 -6.38 -2.05 -14.27
N GLY A 30 -5.77 -0.91 -14.56
CA GLY A 30 -5.89 0.27 -13.70
C GLY A 30 -7.32 0.80 -13.67
N VAL A 31 -7.75 1.25 -12.51
CA VAL A 31 -9.05 1.87 -12.30
C VAL A 31 -8.82 3.31 -11.85
N SER A 32 -9.53 4.25 -12.47
CA SER A 32 -9.50 5.65 -12.00
C SER A 32 -10.22 5.73 -10.64
N PRO A 33 -9.56 6.27 -9.60
CA PRO A 33 -10.17 6.37 -8.28
C PRO A 33 -11.33 7.38 -8.28
N TYR A 34 -12.36 7.10 -7.46
CA TYR A 34 -13.40 8.08 -7.17
C TYR A 34 -12.87 9.21 -6.28
N HIS A 35 -13.53 10.35 -6.29
CA HIS A 35 -13.14 11.52 -5.51
C HIS A 35 -12.95 11.22 -4.00
N GLU A 36 -13.86 10.44 -3.43
CA GLU A 36 -13.84 10.02 -2.02
C GLU A 36 -12.60 9.18 -1.67
N HIS A 37 -12.23 8.25 -2.56
CA HIS A 37 -11.03 7.46 -2.44
C HIS A 37 -9.78 8.37 -2.35
N GLY A 38 -9.66 9.32 -3.29
CA GLY A 38 -8.54 10.27 -3.28
C GLY A 38 -8.49 11.14 -2.02
N GLN A 39 -9.65 11.59 -1.50
CA GLN A 39 -9.70 12.36 -0.26
C GLN A 39 -9.21 11.56 0.96
N ILE A 40 -9.60 10.29 1.05
CA ILE A 40 -9.16 9.39 2.13
C ILE A 40 -7.66 9.13 2.00
N ALA A 41 -7.16 8.82 0.80
CA ALA A 41 -5.75 8.57 0.54
C ALA A 41 -4.87 9.76 0.95
N VAL A 42 -5.23 10.97 0.54
CA VAL A 42 -4.49 12.20 0.90
C VAL A 42 -4.44 12.40 2.42
N ARG A 43 -5.53 12.17 3.14
CA ARG A 43 -5.57 12.38 4.60
C ARG A 43 -4.84 11.29 5.36
N LEU A 44 -4.91 10.05 4.90
CA LEU A 44 -4.10 8.96 5.44
C LEU A 44 -2.62 9.23 5.20
N GLY A 45 -2.26 9.65 3.97
CA GLY A 45 -0.89 10.02 3.65
C GLY A 45 -0.36 11.14 4.54
N ALA A 46 -1.11 12.24 4.68
CA ALA A 46 -0.73 13.36 5.54
C ALA A 46 -0.59 12.92 7.02
N ARG A 47 -1.49 12.06 7.52
CA ARG A 47 -1.40 11.57 8.90
C ARG A 47 -0.18 10.68 9.12
N LEU A 48 0.14 9.82 8.15
CA LEU A 48 1.35 9.00 8.20
C LEU A 48 2.61 9.85 8.13
N ASP A 49 2.64 10.86 7.27
CA ASP A 49 3.78 11.77 7.09
C ASP A 49 4.05 12.60 8.37
N ASP A 50 3.00 13.16 8.95
CA ASP A 50 3.09 13.86 10.25
C ASP A 50 3.64 12.96 11.37
N TRP A 51 3.24 11.70 11.39
CA TRP A 51 3.73 10.75 12.40
C TRP A 51 5.15 10.28 12.09
N ALA A 52 5.44 9.98 10.84
CA ALA A 52 6.73 9.46 10.40
C ALA A 52 7.87 10.46 10.67
N ALA A 53 7.58 11.76 10.54
CA ALA A 53 8.55 12.84 10.68
C ALA A 53 9.87 12.52 9.94
N ASP A 54 10.96 12.27 10.68
CA ASP A 54 12.26 11.93 10.10
C ASP A 54 12.56 10.41 10.09
N SER A 55 11.60 9.54 10.44
CA SER A 55 11.82 8.09 10.54
C SER A 55 11.62 7.31 9.25
N GLY A 56 11.00 7.91 8.24
CA GLY A 56 10.71 7.25 6.97
C GLY A 56 10.11 8.20 5.94
N ALA A 57 9.70 7.65 4.82
CA ALA A 57 9.02 8.36 3.75
C ALA A 57 7.62 7.80 3.50
N VAL A 58 6.69 8.69 3.20
CA VAL A 58 5.32 8.37 2.83
C VAL A 58 5.11 8.71 1.35
N GLY A 59 4.49 7.82 0.61
CA GLY A 59 4.15 8.05 -0.78
C GLY A 59 2.78 7.51 -1.14
N ALA A 60 2.12 8.13 -2.10
CA ALA A 60 0.90 7.65 -2.70
C ALA A 60 1.19 7.09 -4.09
N GLU A 61 0.59 5.94 -4.42
CA GLU A 61 0.76 5.28 -5.72
C GLU A 61 2.23 5.07 -6.13
N VAL A 62 3.12 4.88 -5.15
CA VAL A 62 4.52 4.53 -5.41
C VAL A 62 4.57 3.07 -5.86
N ARG A 63 5.27 2.83 -6.96
CA ARG A 63 5.40 1.48 -7.52
C ARG A 63 6.48 0.69 -6.82
N PHE A 64 6.10 -0.49 -6.31
CA PHE A 64 6.98 -1.50 -5.72
C PHE A 64 7.14 -2.70 -6.67
N TYR A 65 8.30 -3.33 -6.67
CA TYR A 65 8.64 -4.45 -7.54
C TYR A 65 9.02 -5.68 -6.74
N PHE A 66 8.37 -6.80 -6.97
CA PHE A 66 8.54 -8.03 -6.22
C PHE A 66 8.86 -9.21 -7.14
N LEU A 67 9.99 -9.86 -6.92
CA LEU A 67 10.36 -11.09 -7.60
C LEU A 67 10.04 -12.28 -6.70
N HIS A 68 9.01 -13.05 -7.04
CA HIS A 68 8.61 -14.23 -6.29
C HIS A 68 9.59 -15.39 -6.50
N ALA A 69 9.60 -16.34 -5.56
CA ALA A 69 10.46 -17.53 -5.62
C ALA A 69 10.21 -18.39 -6.88
N ASN A 70 9.03 -18.32 -7.48
CA ASN A 70 8.67 -18.97 -8.74
C ASN A 70 9.21 -18.27 -9.99
N GLY A 71 9.98 -17.17 -9.84
CA GLY A 71 10.55 -16.38 -10.92
C GLY A 71 9.58 -15.40 -11.58
N ARG A 72 8.33 -15.29 -11.10
CA ARG A 72 7.38 -14.31 -11.59
C ARG A 72 7.52 -12.98 -10.87
N TRP A 73 7.12 -11.93 -11.54
CA TRP A 73 7.13 -10.58 -11.00
C TRP A 73 5.73 -10.13 -10.59
N SER A 74 5.68 -9.41 -9.47
CA SER A 74 4.58 -8.52 -9.13
C SER A 74 5.08 -7.08 -9.12
N SER A 75 4.20 -6.16 -9.50
CA SER A 75 4.45 -4.72 -9.41
C SER A 75 3.17 -4.05 -8.95
N LEU A 76 3.18 -3.58 -7.71
CA LEU A 76 2.00 -3.07 -7.02
C LEU A 76 2.19 -1.60 -6.64
N LEU A 77 1.06 -0.88 -6.61
CA LEU A 77 1.00 0.52 -6.20
C LEU A 77 -0.01 0.64 -5.06
N PRO A 78 0.41 0.59 -3.80
CA PRO A 78 -0.51 0.87 -2.70
C PRO A 78 -1.02 2.31 -2.79
N ASP A 79 -2.29 2.54 -2.45
CA ASP A 79 -2.86 3.89 -2.45
C ASP A 79 -2.07 4.85 -1.54
N VAL A 80 -1.58 4.32 -0.41
CA VAL A 80 -0.62 5.00 0.48
C VAL A 80 0.36 3.98 1.03
N GLY A 81 1.64 4.30 1.04
CA GLY A 81 2.70 3.49 1.63
C GLY A 81 3.61 4.29 2.54
N TYR A 82 4.04 3.70 3.66
CA TYR A 82 5.11 4.21 4.50
C TYR A 82 6.28 3.24 4.49
N THR A 83 7.48 3.74 4.23
CA THR A 83 8.73 2.96 4.27
C THR A 83 9.70 3.64 5.21
N SER A 84 10.15 2.91 6.23
CA SER A 84 11.10 3.43 7.22
C SER A 84 12.51 3.58 6.64
N TYR A 85 13.27 4.56 7.13
CA TYR A 85 14.69 4.71 6.77
C TYR A 85 15.58 3.62 7.38
N GLU A 86 15.07 2.85 8.34
CA GLU A 86 15.69 1.62 8.80
C GLU A 86 15.65 0.54 7.71
N ARG A 87 14.53 0.44 6.98
CA ARG A 87 14.34 -0.52 5.89
C ARG A 87 15.07 -0.11 4.62
N VAL A 88 14.90 1.15 4.20
CA VAL A 88 15.58 1.74 3.04
C VAL A 88 16.24 3.04 3.48
N PRO A 89 17.59 3.05 3.66
CA PRO A 89 18.30 4.25 4.08
C PRO A 89 18.10 5.43 3.11
N LYS A 90 17.99 6.65 3.64
CA LYS A 90 17.75 7.88 2.85
C LYS A 90 18.67 8.06 1.65
N HIS A 91 19.92 7.62 1.77
CA HIS A 91 20.93 7.82 0.74
C HIS A 91 20.93 6.74 -0.36
N HIS A 92 20.11 5.70 -0.23
CA HIS A 92 19.95 4.65 -1.24
C HIS A 92 18.96 5.07 -2.32
N ILE A 93 19.30 6.07 -3.12
CA ILE A 93 18.41 6.71 -4.10
C ILE A 93 17.82 5.70 -5.10
N ASP A 94 18.63 4.76 -5.58
CA ASP A 94 18.18 3.74 -6.55
C ASP A 94 17.09 2.82 -5.96
N GLU A 95 17.20 2.49 -4.65
CA GLU A 95 16.21 1.70 -3.94
C GLU A 95 14.90 2.49 -3.73
N TRP A 96 14.97 3.81 -3.58
CA TRP A 96 13.80 4.67 -3.51
C TRP A 96 13.09 4.84 -4.85
N GLN A 97 13.85 4.86 -5.94
CA GLN A 97 13.28 4.96 -7.28
C GLN A 97 12.60 3.66 -7.73
N ARG A 98 13.12 2.51 -7.31
CA ARG A 98 12.60 1.17 -7.67
C ARG A 98 12.63 0.22 -6.49
N PRO A 99 11.79 0.46 -5.46
CA PRO A 99 11.81 -0.33 -4.24
C PRO A 99 11.42 -1.78 -4.51
N ARG A 100 12.22 -2.71 -3.96
CA ARG A 100 12.06 -4.16 -4.09
C ARG A 100 11.63 -4.84 -2.80
N VAL A 101 11.40 -4.07 -1.76
CA VAL A 101 10.83 -4.51 -0.50
C VAL A 101 9.50 -3.80 -0.32
N ALA A 102 8.52 -4.47 0.27
CA ALA A 102 7.24 -3.82 0.54
C ALA A 102 7.41 -2.65 1.53
N PRO A 103 6.55 -1.63 1.46
CA PRO A 103 6.52 -0.61 2.51
C PRO A 103 6.21 -1.24 3.86
N ASP A 104 6.64 -0.63 4.96
CA ASP A 104 6.31 -1.13 6.30
C ASP A 104 4.80 -1.10 6.56
N ILE A 105 4.11 -0.08 6.02
CA ILE A 105 2.66 0.04 6.00
C ILE A 105 2.22 0.18 4.55
N ALA A 106 1.37 -0.72 4.07
CA ALA A 106 0.65 -0.58 2.81
C ALA A 106 -0.84 -0.34 3.08
N ILE A 107 -1.45 0.60 2.38
CA ILE A 107 -2.90 0.89 2.49
C ILE A 107 -3.53 0.75 1.13
N GLU A 108 -4.57 -0.07 1.06
CA GLU A 108 -5.44 -0.27 -0.10
C GLU A 108 -6.84 0.24 0.23
N ILE A 109 -7.35 1.16 -0.54
CA ILE A 109 -8.69 1.74 -0.39
C ILE A 109 -9.57 1.15 -1.48
N LEU A 110 -10.52 0.31 -1.09
CA LEU A 110 -11.34 -0.43 -2.04
C LEU A 110 -12.23 0.49 -2.89
N SER A 111 -12.26 0.19 -4.17
CA SER A 111 -13.22 0.72 -5.14
C SER A 111 -14.34 -0.30 -5.39
N PRO A 112 -15.50 0.10 -5.97
CA PRO A 112 -16.58 -0.83 -6.31
C PRO A 112 -16.19 -1.92 -7.31
N SER A 113 -15.14 -1.72 -8.09
CA SER A 113 -14.63 -2.70 -9.06
C SER A 113 -13.65 -3.72 -8.47
N ASP A 114 -13.22 -3.53 -7.21
CA ASP A 114 -12.27 -4.43 -6.58
C ASP A 114 -12.89 -5.79 -6.27
N ARG A 115 -12.13 -6.83 -6.58
CA ARG A 115 -12.53 -8.20 -6.34
C ARG A 115 -11.80 -8.73 -5.08
N PRO A 116 -12.53 -9.29 -4.10
CA PRO A 116 -11.95 -9.75 -2.83
C PRO A 116 -10.73 -10.66 -3.01
N GLY A 117 -10.78 -11.60 -3.94
CA GLY A 117 -9.65 -12.50 -4.20
C GLY A 117 -8.40 -11.79 -4.74
N ARG A 118 -8.56 -10.74 -5.55
CA ARG A 118 -7.45 -9.93 -6.04
C ARG A 118 -6.84 -9.10 -4.90
N THR A 119 -7.68 -8.46 -4.11
CA THR A 119 -7.23 -7.70 -2.95
C THR A 119 -6.45 -8.57 -1.96
N GLN A 120 -6.93 -9.80 -1.71
CA GLN A 120 -6.23 -10.72 -0.82
C GLN A 120 -4.85 -11.10 -1.38
N ARG A 121 -4.73 -11.40 -2.66
CA ARG A 121 -3.42 -11.68 -3.30
C ARG A 121 -2.45 -10.49 -3.20
N LYS A 122 -2.93 -9.24 -3.34
CA LYS A 122 -2.09 -8.04 -3.11
C LYS A 122 -1.60 -7.99 -1.67
N VAL A 123 -2.50 -8.21 -0.70
CA VAL A 123 -2.16 -8.27 0.73
C VAL A 123 -1.10 -9.33 0.99
N ASP A 124 -1.29 -10.54 0.48
CA ASP A 124 -0.35 -11.66 0.66
C ASP A 124 1.02 -11.30 0.07
N THR A 125 1.06 -10.64 -1.08
CA THR A 125 2.30 -10.16 -1.70
C THR A 125 3.00 -9.12 -0.81
N TYR A 126 2.30 -8.10 -0.30
CA TYR A 126 2.93 -7.13 0.58
C TYR A 126 3.51 -7.79 1.85
N LEU A 127 2.78 -8.71 2.46
CA LEU A 127 3.23 -9.43 3.65
C LEU A 127 4.43 -10.34 3.34
N GLU A 128 4.40 -11.08 2.22
CA GLU A 128 5.51 -11.93 1.74
C GLU A 128 6.81 -11.11 1.60
N PHE A 129 6.70 -9.88 1.07
CA PHE A 129 7.85 -9.00 0.86
C PHE A 129 8.14 -8.04 2.03
N GLY A 130 7.58 -8.32 3.20
CA GLY A 130 8.00 -7.78 4.47
C GLY A 130 7.21 -6.58 4.99
N ALA A 131 6.01 -6.30 4.48
CA ALA A 131 5.13 -5.34 5.12
C ALA A 131 4.83 -5.77 6.56
N LYS A 132 4.89 -4.82 7.50
CA LYS A 132 4.52 -5.05 8.90
C LYS A 132 3.01 -5.00 9.10
N VAL A 133 2.34 -4.15 8.32
CA VAL A 133 0.88 -4.00 8.34
C VAL A 133 0.36 -3.69 6.95
N VAL A 134 -0.73 -4.34 6.56
CA VAL A 134 -1.51 -3.97 5.39
C VAL A 134 -2.93 -3.62 5.83
N LEU A 135 -3.36 -2.40 5.53
CA LEU A 135 -4.72 -1.95 5.75
C LEU A 135 -5.53 -2.06 4.47
N VAL A 136 -6.66 -2.74 4.53
CA VAL A 136 -7.65 -2.76 3.45
C VAL A 136 -8.90 -2.03 3.92
N LEU A 137 -9.11 -0.85 3.37
CA LEU A 137 -10.18 0.05 3.76
C LEU A 137 -11.37 -0.06 2.81
N HIS A 138 -12.55 -0.32 3.34
CA HIS A 138 -13.82 -0.24 2.60
C HIS A 138 -14.48 1.12 2.88
N PRO A 139 -14.35 2.11 1.98
CA PRO A 139 -14.72 3.50 2.28
C PRO A 139 -16.21 3.66 2.64
N VAL A 140 -17.11 3.08 1.86
CA VAL A 140 -18.57 3.20 2.06
C VAL A 140 -19.04 2.51 3.35
N LYS A 141 -18.52 1.31 3.65
CA LYS A 141 -18.90 0.58 4.87
C LYS A 141 -18.19 1.10 6.12
N ARG A 142 -17.22 1.98 5.97
CA ARG A 142 -16.33 2.44 7.05
C ARG A 142 -15.76 1.27 7.85
N ARG A 143 -15.22 0.28 7.14
CA ARG A 143 -14.57 -0.91 7.69
C ARG A 143 -13.12 -0.95 7.29
N VAL A 144 -12.27 -1.37 8.21
CA VAL A 144 -10.84 -1.59 7.97
C VAL A 144 -10.49 -3.02 8.33
N ARG A 145 -9.90 -3.75 7.41
CA ARG A 145 -9.23 -5.01 7.70
C ARG A 145 -7.76 -4.72 7.90
N VAL A 146 -7.23 -5.14 9.03
CA VAL A 146 -5.83 -4.98 9.40
C VAL A 146 -5.16 -6.35 9.29
N HIS A 147 -4.23 -6.47 8.38
CA HIS A 147 -3.47 -7.68 8.15
C HIS A 147 -2.05 -7.52 8.69
N ARG A 148 -1.57 -8.49 9.46
CA ARG A 148 -0.20 -8.56 9.99
C ARG A 148 0.39 -9.94 9.73
N PRO A 149 1.72 -10.06 9.63
CA PRO A 149 2.36 -11.36 9.48
C PRO A 149 1.99 -12.30 10.63
N ASN A 150 1.56 -13.52 10.29
CA ASN A 150 1.25 -14.58 11.25
C ASN A 150 0.16 -14.25 12.30
N GLU A 151 -0.66 -13.24 12.06
CA GLU A 151 -1.80 -12.90 12.91
C GLU A 151 -3.13 -13.11 12.16
N PRO A 152 -4.22 -13.43 12.87
CA PRO A 152 -5.55 -13.41 12.27
C PRO A 152 -5.89 -12.00 11.76
N VAL A 153 -6.68 -11.94 10.69
CA VAL A 153 -7.19 -10.66 10.19
C VAL A 153 -8.06 -10.00 11.25
N GLU A 154 -7.71 -8.78 11.62
CA GLU A 154 -8.48 -7.96 12.53
C GLU A 154 -9.43 -7.05 11.72
N GLU A 155 -10.75 -7.12 11.99
CA GLU A 155 -11.70 -6.17 11.42
C GLU A 155 -12.04 -5.08 12.45
N ARG A 156 -11.97 -3.82 12.00
CA ARG A 156 -12.28 -2.64 12.84
C ARG A 156 -13.20 -1.68 12.11
N ASP A 157 -13.93 -0.91 12.87
CA ASP A 157 -14.64 0.24 12.33
C ASP A 157 -13.67 1.38 12.04
N ALA A 158 -13.83 2.04 10.88
CA ALA A 158 -13.18 3.31 10.58
C ALA A 158 -13.96 4.45 11.26
N ARG A 159 -14.01 4.42 12.59
CA ARG A 159 -14.70 5.37 13.47
C ARG A 159 -13.87 5.67 14.72
N GLY A 160 -14.05 6.87 15.28
CA GLY A 160 -13.25 7.32 16.41
C GLY A 160 -11.77 7.39 16.08
N ALA A 161 -10.94 7.13 17.06
CA ALA A 161 -9.50 7.12 16.91
C ALA A 161 -8.90 5.87 17.56
N TRP A 162 -7.92 5.24 16.88
CA TRP A 162 -7.20 4.11 17.44
C TRP A 162 -5.77 4.05 16.91
N GLU A 163 -4.88 3.51 17.73
CA GLU A 163 -3.47 3.36 17.40
C GLU A 163 -3.22 2.15 16.50
N LEU A 164 -2.40 2.31 15.48
CA LEU A 164 -2.04 1.25 14.55
C LEU A 164 -0.78 0.51 15.04
N ARG A 165 -0.94 -0.64 15.69
CA ARG A 165 0.19 -1.51 16.06
C ARG A 165 0.84 -2.14 14.83
N PRO A 166 2.17 -2.32 14.82
CA PRO A 166 3.14 -2.08 15.90
C PRO A 166 3.81 -0.69 15.85
N PHE A 167 3.15 0.32 15.36
CA PHE A 167 3.71 1.66 15.16
C PHE A 167 3.29 2.58 16.31
N ASP A 168 4.15 2.71 17.32
CA ASP A 168 3.89 3.49 18.51
C ASP A 168 3.56 4.96 18.17
N GLY A 169 2.50 5.48 18.76
CA GLY A 169 2.01 6.84 18.55
C GLY A 169 1.33 7.08 17.19
N LEU A 170 1.24 6.08 16.31
CA LEU A 170 0.47 6.22 15.08
C LEU A 170 -1.03 6.06 15.36
N VAL A 171 -1.66 7.14 15.74
CA VAL A 171 -3.12 7.18 15.96
C VAL A 171 -3.82 7.58 14.67
N LEU A 172 -4.74 6.76 14.18
CA LEU A 172 -5.61 7.04 13.04
C LEU A 172 -6.94 7.59 13.56
N ASP A 173 -7.16 8.89 13.38
CA ASP A 173 -8.40 9.60 13.70
C ASP A 173 -9.34 9.53 12.50
N TRP A 174 -10.25 8.58 12.51
CA TRP A 174 -11.14 8.28 11.39
C TRP A 174 -12.17 9.37 11.14
N GLU A 175 -12.56 10.13 12.14
CA GLU A 175 -13.47 11.26 11.94
C GLU A 175 -12.80 12.37 11.13
N LYS A 176 -11.49 12.59 11.34
CA LYS A 176 -10.72 13.52 10.52
C LYS A 176 -10.47 12.97 9.12
N ILE A 177 -10.15 11.66 9.00
CA ILE A 177 -9.90 11.01 7.71
C ILE A 177 -11.16 11.04 6.83
N TYR A 178 -12.34 10.84 7.40
CA TYR A 178 -13.62 10.86 6.68
C TYR A 178 -14.33 12.21 6.64
N ARG A 179 -13.72 13.27 7.13
CA ARG A 179 -14.36 14.60 7.13
C ARG A 179 -14.77 15.04 5.71
N GLY A 180 -16.06 15.26 5.47
CA GLY A 180 -16.61 15.68 4.18
C GLY A 180 -16.63 14.57 3.11
N VAL A 181 -16.39 13.33 3.50
CA VAL A 181 -16.64 12.15 2.65
C VAL A 181 -18.09 11.75 2.86
N SER A 182 -18.90 11.84 1.80
CA SER A 182 -20.31 11.40 1.81
C SER A 182 -20.35 9.88 1.97
N GLY A 183 -21.14 9.38 2.93
CA GLY A 183 -21.37 7.97 3.14
C GLY A 183 -22.56 7.47 2.38
#